data_6fc8a1c845f02f6251e7491fffaab04d
#
_entry.id   6fc8a1c845f02f6251e7491fffaab04d
#
_cell.length_a   1.000
_cell.length_b   1.000
_cell.length_c   1.000
_cell.angle_alpha   90.00
_cell.angle_beta   90.00
_cell.angle_gamma   90.00
#
_symmetry.space_group_name_H-M   'P 1'
#
loop_
_entity.id
_entity.type
_entity.pdbx_description
1 polymer ?
#
loop_
_entity_poly.entity_id
_entity_poly.type
_entity_poly.pdbx_seq_one_letter_code
_entity_poly.pdbx_strand_id
1 'polypeptide(L)'
;IRLDDVVIVENEWGRIEEITLTYVVVKIWDLRRLVVPITYFIEKPFQNWTRSTADILGTVFLYVDYTVPIQAVREELHRILEESKLWDGKSWGLVPTNSTERTVELRAMMSAQDASTAWNLRCHVRERLIEFVKNNYPEGLPKVRAEVIELDKNKYNSTIADS
;
A
#
# COMPACT_ATOMS: atom_id res chain seq x y z
N ILE A 1 23.93 7.01 -8.26
CA ILE A 1 22.85 6.02 -8.27
C ILE A 1 23.32 4.75 -7.57
N ARG A 2 22.42 4.07 -6.90
CA ARG A 2 22.68 2.81 -6.19
C ARG A 2 21.52 1.84 -6.50
N LEU A 3 21.78 0.56 -6.28
CA LEU A 3 20.70 -0.43 -6.25
C LEU A 3 19.62 -0.01 -5.24
N ASP A 4 18.38 -0.29 -5.57
CA ASP A 4 17.18 0.07 -4.80
C ASP A 4 16.87 1.58 -4.69
N ASP A 5 17.67 2.47 -5.30
CA ASP A 5 17.28 3.88 -5.40
C ASP A 5 15.95 4.04 -6.12
N VAL A 6 15.09 4.89 -5.59
CA VAL A 6 13.85 5.31 -6.23
C VAL A 6 14.15 6.53 -7.10
N VAL A 7 13.88 6.43 -8.37
CA VAL A 7 14.21 7.46 -9.36
C VAL A 7 13.01 7.78 -10.25
N ILE A 8 13.02 8.99 -10.77
CA ILE A 8 12.14 9.38 -11.88
C ILE A 8 13.01 9.58 -13.11
N VAL A 9 12.78 8.75 -14.11
CA VAL A 9 13.49 8.74 -15.40
C VAL A 9 12.46 8.74 -16.52
N GLU A 10 12.55 9.67 -17.47
CA GLU A 10 11.59 9.82 -18.58
C GLU A 10 10.13 9.92 -18.09
N ASN A 11 9.90 10.63 -16.98
CA ASN A 11 8.60 10.77 -16.30
C ASN A 11 8.03 9.46 -15.72
N GLU A 12 8.79 8.39 -15.71
CA GLU A 12 8.41 7.12 -15.12
C GLU A 12 9.02 6.95 -13.73
N TRP A 13 8.18 6.61 -12.78
CA TRP A 13 8.58 6.31 -11.40
C TRP A 13 9.03 4.87 -11.28
N GLY A 14 10.24 4.65 -10.79
CA GLY A 14 10.72 3.29 -10.65
C GLY A 14 11.85 3.16 -9.64
N ARG A 15 12.25 1.92 -9.41
CA ARG A 15 13.34 1.53 -8.54
C ARG A 15 14.46 0.91 -9.36
N ILE A 16 15.70 1.27 -9.06
CA ILE A 16 16.87 0.68 -9.71
C ILE A 16 17.01 -0.77 -9.29
N GLU A 17 16.82 -1.68 -10.22
CA GLU A 17 16.90 -3.13 -10.01
C GLU A 17 18.30 -3.70 -10.35
N GLU A 18 18.97 -3.12 -11.35
CA GLU A 18 20.29 -3.56 -11.80
C GLU A 18 21.11 -2.38 -12.31
N ILE A 19 22.41 -2.41 -12.06
CA ILE A 19 23.39 -1.44 -12.59
C ILE A 19 24.53 -2.22 -13.22
N THR A 20 24.75 -2.00 -14.52
CA THR A 20 25.88 -2.55 -15.27
C THR A 20 26.84 -1.43 -15.70
N LEU A 21 27.91 -1.79 -16.39
CA LEU A 21 28.86 -0.81 -16.94
C LEU A 21 28.26 0.02 -18.09
N THR A 22 27.22 -0.46 -18.73
CA THR A 22 26.65 0.14 -19.94
C THR A 22 25.21 0.61 -19.80
N TYR A 23 24.43 -0.02 -18.92
CA TYR A 23 23.03 0.30 -18.71
C TYR A 23 22.61 0.12 -17.24
N VAL A 24 21.46 0.71 -16.94
CA VAL A 24 20.76 0.60 -15.67
C VAL A 24 19.35 0.07 -15.97
N VAL A 25 18.88 -0.89 -15.19
CA VAL A 25 17.50 -1.38 -15.25
C VAL A 25 16.69 -0.73 -14.14
N VAL A 26 15.67 0.00 -14.53
CA VAL A 26 14.71 0.64 -13.61
C VAL A 26 13.40 -0.14 -13.69
N LYS A 27 13.02 -0.77 -12.58
CA LYS A 27 11.74 -1.45 -12.45
C LYS A 27 10.65 -0.44 -12.14
N ILE A 28 9.75 -0.25 -13.09
CA ILE A 28 8.59 0.63 -12.95
C ILE A 28 7.55 -0.04 -12.02
N TRP A 29 6.72 0.74 -11.38
CA TRP A 29 5.71 0.26 -10.44
C TRP A 29 4.68 -0.70 -11.07
N ASP A 30 4.46 -0.63 -12.39
CA ASP A 30 3.59 -1.53 -13.16
C ASP A 30 4.31 -2.82 -13.66
N LEU A 31 5.49 -3.10 -13.12
CA LEU A 31 6.35 -4.25 -13.40
C LEU A 31 7.11 -4.21 -14.73
N ARG A 32 6.92 -3.20 -15.56
CA ARG A 32 7.79 -2.95 -16.73
C ARG A 32 9.22 -2.67 -16.26
N ARG A 33 10.18 -3.00 -17.10
CA ARG A 33 11.58 -2.66 -16.90
C ARG A 33 12.01 -1.67 -17.97
N LEU A 34 12.45 -0.50 -17.52
CA LEU A 34 13.05 0.50 -18.37
C LEU A 34 14.56 0.28 -18.36
N VAL A 35 15.12 -0.04 -19.53
CA VAL A 35 16.58 -0.20 -19.69
C VAL A 35 17.13 1.12 -20.22
N VAL A 36 17.96 1.76 -19.39
CA VAL A 36 18.47 3.12 -19.65
C VAL A 36 19.99 3.06 -19.78
N PRO A 37 20.60 3.59 -20.84
CA PRO A 37 22.04 3.69 -20.96
C PRO A 37 22.65 4.41 -19.76
N ILE A 38 23.82 3.97 -19.27
CA ILE A 38 24.46 4.59 -18.12
C ILE A 38 24.79 6.07 -18.38
N THR A 39 25.04 6.43 -19.62
CA THR A 39 25.30 7.81 -20.06
C THR A 39 24.13 8.75 -19.77
N TYR A 40 22.90 8.25 -19.80
CA TYR A 40 21.71 9.04 -19.43
C TYR A 40 21.84 9.65 -18.04
N PHE A 41 22.27 8.85 -17.08
CA PHE A 41 22.42 9.29 -15.68
C PHE A 41 23.64 10.20 -15.44
N ILE A 42 24.54 10.26 -16.43
CA ILE A 42 25.71 11.14 -16.41
C ILE A 42 25.41 12.48 -17.08
N GLU A 43 24.68 12.44 -18.19
CA GLU A 43 24.48 13.59 -19.07
C GLU A 43 23.16 14.33 -18.85
N LYS A 44 22.10 13.61 -18.41
CA LYS A 44 20.77 14.18 -18.21
C LYS A 44 20.40 14.32 -16.75
N PRO A 45 19.70 15.40 -16.36
CA PRO A 45 19.15 15.51 -15.02
C PRO A 45 18.05 14.45 -14.83
N PHE A 46 18.07 13.80 -13.69
CA PHE A 46 17.02 12.89 -13.21
C PHE A 46 16.77 13.15 -11.72
N GLN A 47 15.57 12.80 -11.25
CA GLN A 47 15.25 12.92 -9.84
C GLN A 47 15.58 11.60 -9.12
N ASN A 48 16.38 11.70 -8.05
CA ASN A 48 16.66 10.60 -7.15
C ASN A 48 16.08 10.94 -5.78
N TRP A 49 15.06 10.22 -5.39
CA TRP A 49 14.30 10.48 -4.15
C TRP A 49 14.97 9.87 -2.92
N THR A 50 15.92 8.96 -3.10
CA THR A 50 16.60 8.27 -2.00
C THR A 50 18.05 8.74 -1.78
N ARG A 51 18.59 9.57 -2.71
CA ARG A 51 20.02 9.92 -2.71
C ARG A 51 20.50 10.74 -1.51
N SER A 52 19.65 11.57 -0.95
CA SER A 52 20.03 12.51 0.12
C SER A 52 20.02 11.89 1.51
N THR A 53 19.44 10.73 1.69
CA THR A 53 19.34 10.05 2.98
C THR A 53 19.39 8.54 2.76
N ALA A 54 20.08 7.84 3.64
CA ALA A 54 20.03 6.38 3.71
C ALA A 54 18.66 5.87 4.21
N ASP A 55 17.65 6.72 4.14
CA ASP A 55 16.32 6.46 4.65
C ASP A 55 15.59 5.46 3.77
N ILE A 56 15.11 4.42 4.38
CA ILE A 56 14.37 3.36 3.72
C ILE A 56 12.88 3.58 3.95
N LEU A 57 12.11 3.56 2.88
CA LEU A 57 10.65 3.57 2.96
C LEU A 57 10.11 2.18 3.27
N GLY A 58 9.57 2.03 4.47
CA GLY A 58 8.76 0.88 4.85
C GLY A 58 7.33 1.00 4.31
N THR A 59 6.76 -0.09 3.86
CA THR A 59 5.39 -0.14 3.34
C THR A 59 4.58 -1.21 4.05
N VAL A 60 3.37 -0.85 4.47
CA VAL A 60 2.37 -1.77 5.05
C VAL A 60 1.11 -1.71 4.23
N PHE A 61 0.60 -2.87 3.84
CA PHE A 61 -0.71 -2.99 3.19
C PHE A 61 -1.74 -3.46 4.21
N LEU A 62 -2.90 -2.82 4.20
CA LEU A 62 -4.06 -3.17 5.00
C LEU A 62 -5.28 -3.26 4.09
N TYR A 63 -6.06 -4.33 4.26
CA TYR A 63 -7.28 -4.56 3.50
C TYR A 63 -8.48 -4.36 4.43
N VAL A 64 -9.33 -3.41 4.10
CA VAL A 64 -10.47 -3.02 4.93
C VAL A 64 -11.76 -3.00 4.12
N ASP A 65 -12.89 -3.08 4.80
CA ASP A 65 -14.19 -2.88 4.19
C ASP A 65 -14.40 -1.40 3.79
N TYR A 66 -15.27 -1.16 2.82
CA TYR A 66 -15.60 0.19 2.34
C TYR A 66 -16.20 1.11 3.41
N THR A 67 -16.69 0.56 4.51
CA THR A 67 -17.26 1.33 5.62
C THR A 67 -16.21 1.99 6.52
N VAL A 68 -14.94 1.60 6.40
CA VAL A 68 -13.86 2.17 7.21
C VAL A 68 -13.51 3.58 6.71
N PRO A 69 -13.57 4.61 7.56
CA PRO A 69 -13.16 5.95 7.19
C PRO A 69 -11.64 6.01 6.98
N ILE A 70 -11.19 6.22 5.75
CA ILE A 70 -9.76 6.27 5.40
C ILE A 70 -9.03 7.37 6.17
N GLN A 71 -9.70 8.51 6.38
CA GLN A 71 -9.10 9.62 7.11
C GLN A 71 -8.81 9.26 8.58
N ALA A 72 -9.69 8.51 9.24
CA ALA A 72 -9.47 8.05 10.61
C ALA A 72 -8.26 7.10 10.70
N VAL A 73 -8.08 6.21 9.74
CA VAL A 73 -6.92 5.32 9.67
C VAL A 73 -5.63 6.11 9.41
N ARG A 74 -5.70 7.16 8.59
CA ARG A 74 -4.56 8.05 8.30
C ARG A 74 -4.12 8.83 9.54
N GLU A 75 -5.04 9.37 10.30
CA GLU A 75 -4.77 10.08 11.55
C GLU A 75 -4.18 9.14 12.60
N GLU A 76 -4.70 7.93 12.70
CA GLU A 76 -4.15 6.92 13.59
C GLU A 76 -2.74 6.48 13.19
N LEU A 77 -2.45 6.32 11.90
CA LEU A 77 -1.09 6.06 11.42
C LEU A 77 -0.13 7.15 11.89
N HIS A 78 -0.50 8.41 11.72
CA HIS A 78 0.34 9.53 12.16
C HIS A 78 0.60 9.49 13.66
N ARG A 79 -0.45 9.25 14.45
CA ARG A 79 -0.32 9.12 15.91
C ARG A 79 0.62 7.98 16.31
N ILE A 80 0.50 6.81 15.68
CA ILE A 80 1.38 5.65 15.92
C ILE A 80 2.84 6.01 15.62
N LEU A 81 3.08 6.72 14.52
CA LEU A 81 4.42 7.12 14.12
C LEU A 81 5.03 8.15 15.08
N GLU A 82 4.26 9.16 15.49
CA GLU A 82 4.72 10.17 16.47
C GLU A 82 5.09 9.57 17.82
N GLU A 83 4.36 8.53 18.26
CA GLU A 83 4.66 7.82 19.51
C GLU A 83 5.86 6.85 19.37
N SER A 84 6.25 6.49 18.15
CA SER A 84 7.27 5.48 17.90
C SER A 84 8.68 6.09 17.84
N LYS A 85 9.59 5.51 18.60
CA LYS A 85 11.03 5.86 18.52
C LYS A 85 11.72 5.32 17.26
N LEU A 86 11.06 4.44 16.51
CA LEU A 86 11.58 3.82 15.29
C LEU A 86 11.40 4.71 14.06
N TRP A 87 10.45 5.64 14.10
CA TRP A 87 10.24 6.58 13.01
C TRP A 87 11.27 7.70 13.04
N ASP A 88 11.82 8.03 11.89
CA ASP A 88 12.83 9.10 11.75
C ASP A 88 12.23 10.51 11.63
N GLY A 89 10.89 10.62 11.62
CA GLY A 89 10.17 11.90 11.54
C GLY A 89 10.15 12.55 10.17
N LYS A 90 10.61 11.88 9.10
CA LYS A 90 10.80 12.53 7.79
C LYS A 90 9.60 12.37 6.85
N SER A 91 9.22 11.13 6.55
CA SER A 91 8.17 10.87 5.56
C SER A 91 7.18 9.84 6.05
N TRP A 92 5.92 10.09 5.77
CA TRP A 92 4.84 9.13 6.01
C TRP A 92 3.65 9.44 5.10
N GLY A 93 2.76 8.48 4.97
CA GLY A 93 1.51 8.67 4.25
C GLY A 93 0.66 7.42 4.28
N LEU A 94 -0.65 7.59 4.05
CA LEU A 94 -1.59 6.51 3.87
C LEU A 94 -2.52 6.85 2.71
N VAL A 95 -2.53 6.00 1.72
CA VAL A 95 -3.36 6.18 0.52
C VAL A 95 -4.05 4.87 0.14
N PRO A 96 -5.29 4.91 -0.37
CA PRO A 96 -5.87 3.75 -1.04
C PRO A 96 -5.12 3.51 -2.36
N THR A 97 -4.67 2.29 -2.58
CA THR A 97 -3.89 1.91 -3.77
C THR A 97 -4.62 0.94 -4.68
N ASN A 98 -5.64 0.28 -4.16
CA ASN A 98 -6.47 -0.62 -4.94
C ASN A 98 -7.85 -0.77 -4.29
N SER A 99 -8.83 -1.18 -5.08
CA SER A 99 -10.16 -1.51 -4.61
C SER A 99 -10.67 -2.74 -5.34
N THR A 100 -11.24 -3.67 -4.59
CA THR A 100 -11.87 -4.88 -5.11
C THR A 100 -13.38 -4.82 -4.88
N GLU A 101 -14.10 -5.85 -5.29
CA GLU A 101 -15.53 -5.98 -4.98
C GLU A 101 -15.84 -6.06 -3.46
N ARG A 102 -14.86 -6.40 -2.64
CA ARG A 102 -15.03 -6.66 -1.20
C ARG A 102 -14.22 -5.74 -0.29
N THR A 103 -13.07 -5.28 -0.75
CA THR A 103 -12.12 -4.55 0.09
C THR A 103 -11.51 -3.36 -0.62
N VAL A 104 -11.07 -2.41 0.20
CA VAL A 104 -10.15 -1.34 -0.19
C VAL A 104 -8.76 -1.69 0.33
N GLU A 105 -7.76 -1.65 -0.54
CA GLU A 105 -6.35 -1.76 -0.15
C GLU A 105 -5.82 -0.40 0.26
N LEU A 106 -5.35 -0.30 1.49
CA LEU A 106 -4.68 0.88 2.02
C LEU A 106 -3.18 0.61 2.09
N ARG A 107 -2.39 1.50 1.52
CA ARG A 107 -0.94 1.47 1.62
C ARG A 107 -0.47 2.56 2.58
N ALA A 108 0.07 2.14 3.72
CA ALA A 108 0.80 3.01 4.64
C ALA A 108 2.29 3.00 4.26
N MET A 109 2.89 4.17 4.23
CA MET A 109 4.32 4.36 3.96
C MET A 109 4.93 5.16 5.10
N MET A 110 6.13 4.79 5.50
CA MET A 110 6.89 5.48 6.54
C MET A 110 8.39 5.33 6.30
N SER A 111 9.13 6.40 6.56
CA SER A 111 10.59 6.38 6.47
C SER A 111 11.23 5.85 7.76
N ALA A 112 12.39 5.23 7.63
CA ALA A 112 13.22 4.80 8.74
C ALA A 112 14.70 4.95 8.37
N GLN A 113 15.59 5.00 9.38
CA GLN A 113 17.02 5.25 9.19
C GLN A 113 17.75 4.10 8.48
N ASP A 114 17.29 2.86 8.66
CA ASP A 114 17.90 1.66 8.12
C ASP A 114 16.88 0.54 7.90
N ALA A 115 17.30 -0.53 7.22
CA ALA A 115 16.45 -1.64 6.84
C ALA A 115 15.88 -2.41 8.06
N SER A 116 16.68 -2.59 9.10
CA SER A 116 16.26 -3.30 10.33
C SER A 116 15.19 -2.49 11.07
N THR A 117 15.42 -1.19 11.23
CA THR A 117 14.45 -0.27 11.84
C THR A 117 13.17 -0.19 11.02
N ALA A 118 13.27 -0.12 9.69
CA ALA A 118 12.12 -0.14 8.79
C ALA A 118 11.27 -1.41 8.96
N TRP A 119 11.91 -2.57 9.09
CA TRP A 119 11.21 -3.83 9.32
C TRP A 119 10.43 -3.80 10.64
N ASN A 120 11.10 -3.41 11.73
CA ASN A 120 10.47 -3.35 13.04
C ASN A 120 9.32 -2.32 13.08
N LEU A 121 9.52 -1.17 12.46
CA LEU A 121 8.50 -0.13 12.34
C LEU A 121 7.27 -0.63 11.54
N ARG A 122 7.49 -1.35 10.44
CA ARG A 122 6.41 -1.96 9.66
C ARG A 122 5.60 -2.96 10.48
N CYS A 123 6.25 -3.82 11.24
CA CYS A 123 5.58 -4.78 12.10
C CYS A 123 4.73 -4.07 13.15
N HIS A 124 5.31 -3.08 13.82
CA HIS A 124 4.62 -2.28 14.84
C HIS A 124 3.41 -1.53 14.27
N VAL A 125 3.58 -0.83 13.16
CA VAL A 125 2.48 -0.10 12.49
C VAL A 125 1.38 -1.05 12.05
N ARG A 126 1.72 -2.19 11.46
CA ARG A 126 0.73 -3.19 11.02
C ARG A 126 -0.12 -3.69 12.19
N GLU A 127 0.52 -4.07 13.29
CA GLU A 127 -0.17 -4.55 14.48
C GLU A 127 -1.11 -3.49 15.05
N ARG A 128 -0.64 -2.26 15.22
CA ARG A 128 -1.43 -1.16 15.77
C ARG A 128 -2.61 -0.77 14.87
N LEU A 129 -2.42 -0.75 13.56
CA LEU A 129 -3.51 -0.45 12.62
C LEU A 129 -4.57 -1.55 12.60
N ILE A 130 -4.17 -2.83 12.69
CA ILE A 130 -5.11 -3.95 12.80
C ILE A 130 -5.93 -3.83 14.08
N GLU A 131 -5.28 -3.55 15.22
CA GLU A 131 -5.97 -3.34 16.50
C GLU A 131 -6.94 -2.15 16.43
N PHE A 132 -6.51 -1.04 15.83
CA PHE A 132 -7.35 0.13 15.67
C PHE A 132 -8.64 -0.18 14.88
N VAL A 133 -8.51 -0.84 13.73
CA VAL A 133 -9.68 -1.22 12.91
C VAL A 133 -10.58 -2.21 13.67
N LYS A 134 -10.01 -3.22 14.31
CA LYS A 134 -10.77 -4.19 15.12
C LYS A 134 -11.58 -3.53 16.24
N ASN A 135 -10.97 -2.58 16.95
CA ASN A 135 -11.55 -2.01 18.15
C ASN A 135 -12.55 -0.88 17.84
N ASN A 136 -12.28 -0.07 16.82
CA ASN A 136 -13.08 1.10 16.49
C ASN A 136 -14.06 0.86 15.33
N TYR A 137 -13.72 -0.06 14.43
CA TYR A 137 -14.51 -0.38 13.25
C TYR A 137 -14.64 -1.90 13.05
N PRO A 138 -15.25 -2.63 14.00
CA PRO A 138 -15.38 -4.09 13.88
C PRO A 138 -16.15 -4.51 12.63
N GLU A 139 -17.08 -3.68 12.14
CA GLU A 139 -17.77 -3.84 10.87
C GLU A 139 -16.89 -3.53 9.63
N GLY A 140 -15.72 -2.97 9.85
CA GLY A 140 -14.74 -2.61 8.82
C GLY A 140 -13.77 -3.72 8.44
N LEU A 141 -13.91 -4.91 9.02
CA LEU A 141 -13.15 -6.08 8.58
C LEU A 141 -13.75 -6.61 7.27
N PRO A 142 -12.92 -7.19 6.38
CA PRO A 142 -13.41 -7.75 5.13
C PRO A 142 -14.54 -8.74 5.35
N LYS A 143 -15.65 -8.56 4.65
CA LYS A 143 -16.84 -9.40 4.78
C LYS A 143 -17.52 -9.64 3.44
N VAL A 144 -18.25 -10.75 3.36
CA VAL A 144 -19.13 -11.06 2.23
C VAL A 144 -20.52 -10.53 2.55
N ARG A 145 -21.08 -9.75 1.63
CA ARG A 145 -22.47 -9.32 1.66
C ARG A 145 -23.29 -10.23 0.78
N ALA A 146 -24.35 -10.84 1.32
CA ALA A 146 -25.28 -11.67 0.58
C ALA A 146 -26.71 -11.26 0.91
N GLU A 147 -27.52 -11.13 -0.13
CA GLU A 147 -28.95 -10.92 0.02
C GLU A 147 -29.65 -12.29 -0.04
N VAL A 148 -30.36 -12.63 1.04
CA VAL A 148 -31.12 -13.87 1.11
C VAL A 148 -32.56 -13.56 0.71
N ILE A 149 -32.99 -14.07 -0.43
CA ILE A 149 -34.36 -13.97 -0.88
C ILE A 149 -35.12 -15.24 -0.41
N GLU A 150 -36.01 -15.11 0.55
CA GLU A 150 -36.93 -16.17 0.90
C GLU A 150 -37.96 -16.34 -0.23
N LEU A 151 -37.87 -17.44 -0.92
CA LEU A 151 -38.90 -17.84 -1.88
C LEU A 151 -40.14 -18.31 -1.09
N ASP A 152 -41.20 -17.58 -1.22
CA ASP A 152 -42.48 -17.90 -0.57
C ASP A 152 -43.05 -19.24 -1.13
N LYS A 153 -42.86 -20.31 -0.34
CA LYS A 153 -43.28 -21.67 -0.73
C LYS A 153 -44.78 -21.79 -0.94
N ASN A 154 -45.58 -20.83 -0.51
CA ASN A 154 -47.02 -20.83 -0.68
C ASN A 154 -47.49 -20.48 -2.10
N LYS A 155 -46.68 -19.85 -2.93
CA LYS A 155 -47.02 -19.57 -4.32
C LYS A 155 -46.93 -20.80 -5.24
N TYR A 156 -46.16 -21.81 -4.86
CA TYR A 156 -46.02 -23.03 -5.69
C TYR A 156 -47.15 -24.04 -5.50
N ASN A 157 -47.81 -24.02 -4.35
CA ASN A 157 -48.90 -24.99 -4.07
C ASN A 157 -50.27 -24.58 -4.62
N SER A 158 -50.46 -23.33 -5.05
CA SER A 158 -51.73 -22.90 -5.65
C SER A 158 -51.87 -23.23 -7.14
N THR A 159 -50.76 -23.55 -7.83
CA THR A 159 -50.78 -23.85 -9.27
C THR A 159 -50.99 -25.35 -9.57
N ILE A 160 -50.90 -26.22 -8.56
CA ILE A 160 -51.07 -27.69 -8.73
C ILE A 160 -52.48 -28.15 -8.30
N ALA A 161 -53.25 -27.27 -7.67
CA ALA A 161 -54.63 -27.61 -7.20
C ALA A 161 -55.73 -27.37 -8.25
N ASP A 162 -55.42 -26.76 -9.40
CA ASP A 162 -56.38 -26.43 -10.48
C ASP A 162 -56.09 -27.18 -11.79
N SER A 163 -55.62 -28.42 -11.70
CA SER A 163 -55.43 -29.29 -12.88
C SER A 163 -56.16 -30.60 -12.71
#